data_c892a4e573dd853fe2c9065ac71791aa
#
_entry.id   c892a4e573dd853fe2c9065ac71791aa
#
_cell.length_a   1.000
_cell.length_b   1.000
_cell.length_c   1.000
_cell.angle_alpha   90.00
_cell.angle_beta   90.00
_cell.angle_gamma   90.00
#
_symmetry.space_group_name_H-M   'P 1'
#
loop_
_entity.id
_entity.type
_entity.pdbx_description
1 polymer ?
#
loop_
_entity_poly.entity_id
_entity_poly.type
_entity_poly.pdbx_seq_one_letter_code
_entity_poly.pdbx_strand_id
1 'polypeptide(L)'
;MQKRILVLDDNQDILDIIHEALIYQEFEVKVTLDSSDIIQIAQDFHPDLVILDYHLAGANGHEICRHIKTHPQLGHIPVIICSAYIQKDADLSAWVCDDVIAKPFGLEELTGKVNNLIEG
;
A
#
# COMPACT_ATOMS: atom_id res chain seq x y z
N MET A 1 -5.45 -20.22 -3.60
CA MET A 1 -4.52 -19.30 -4.29
C MET A 1 -4.03 -18.24 -3.33
N GLN A 2 -2.75 -17.89 -3.45
CA GLN A 2 -2.20 -16.82 -2.62
C GLN A 2 -2.81 -15.49 -3.00
N LYS A 3 -3.10 -14.67 -2.00
CA LYS A 3 -3.47 -13.27 -2.23
C LYS A 3 -2.23 -12.47 -2.63
N ARG A 4 -2.40 -11.48 -3.48
CA ARG A 4 -1.31 -10.68 -4.05
C ARG A 4 -1.30 -9.29 -3.45
N ILE A 5 -0.11 -8.85 -3.03
CA ILE A 5 0.07 -7.54 -2.43
C ILE A 5 1.14 -6.79 -3.22
N LEU A 6 0.80 -5.58 -3.65
CA LEU A 6 1.73 -4.68 -4.33
C LEU A 6 2.17 -3.60 -3.33
N VAL A 7 3.48 -3.40 -3.20
CA VAL A 7 4.05 -2.44 -2.26
C VAL A 7 4.91 -1.43 -3.00
N LEU A 8 4.63 -0.15 -2.79
CA LEU A 8 5.39 0.96 -3.36
C LEU A 8 5.94 1.82 -2.24
N ASP A 9 7.26 1.92 -2.17
CA ASP A 9 7.98 2.78 -1.21
C ASP A 9 9.31 3.16 -1.86
N ASP A 10 9.79 4.38 -1.61
CA ASP A 10 11.07 4.81 -2.17
C ASP A 10 12.28 4.41 -1.35
N ASN A 11 12.07 3.70 -0.25
CA ASN A 11 13.14 3.21 0.63
C ASN A 11 13.26 1.70 0.50
N GLN A 12 14.39 1.22 -0.02
CA GLN A 12 14.61 -0.20 -0.25
C GLN A 12 14.56 -1.01 1.04
N ASP A 13 15.09 -0.47 2.14
CA ASP A 13 15.10 -1.19 3.42
C ASP A 13 13.67 -1.44 3.92
N ILE A 14 12.79 -0.46 3.77
CA ILE A 14 11.38 -0.62 4.13
C ILE A 14 10.72 -1.68 3.24
N LEU A 15 10.98 -1.63 1.93
CA LEU A 15 10.44 -2.63 1.02
C LEU A 15 10.88 -4.05 1.39
N ASP A 16 12.15 -4.21 1.75
CA ASP A 16 12.69 -5.52 2.13
C ASP A 16 12.01 -6.05 3.39
N ILE A 17 11.81 -5.20 4.38
CA ILE A 17 11.17 -5.58 5.64
C ILE A 17 9.71 -5.97 5.40
N ILE A 18 8.97 -5.16 4.66
CA ILE A 18 7.57 -5.44 4.35
C ILE A 18 7.45 -6.71 3.52
N HIS A 19 8.33 -6.87 2.52
CA HIS A 19 8.32 -8.05 1.65
C HIS A 19 8.49 -9.33 2.48
N GLU A 20 9.50 -9.37 3.36
CA GLU A 20 9.74 -10.55 4.19
C GLU A 20 8.58 -10.86 5.12
N ALA A 21 8.00 -9.83 5.74
CA ALA A 21 6.89 -10.02 6.65
C ALA A 21 5.67 -10.62 5.94
N LEU A 22 5.38 -10.12 4.74
CA LEU A 22 4.21 -10.59 3.99
C LEU A 22 4.43 -11.95 3.35
N ILE A 23 5.64 -12.25 2.88
CA ILE A 23 5.98 -13.58 2.37
C ILE A 23 5.83 -14.61 3.50
N TYR A 24 6.26 -14.26 4.73
CA TYR A 24 6.09 -15.14 5.88
C TYR A 24 4.61 -15.46 6.13
N GLN A 25 3.71 -14.52 5.83
CA GLN A 25 2.26 -14.70 5.94
C GLN A 25 1.65 -15.41 4.72
N GLU A 26 2.49 -15.90 3.82
CA GLU A 26 2.09 -16.66 2.63
C GLU A 26 1.38 -15.82 1.56
N PHE A 27 1.65 -14.52 1.52
CA PHE A 27 1.18 -13.67 0.42
C PHE A 27 2.17 -13.71 -0.76
N GLU A 28 1.67 -13.48 -1.96
CA GLU A 28 2.50 -13.21 -3.12
C GLU A 28 2.74 -11.71 -3.17
N VAL A 29 4.00 -11.27 -3.15
CA VAL A 29 4.32 -9.86 -2.96
C VAL A 29 5.18 -9.34 -4.11
N LYS A 30 4.77 -8.20 -4.66
CA LYS A 30 5.57 -7.45 -5.62
C LYS A 30 5.92 -6.10 -5.00
N VAL A 31 7.19 -5.73 -5.03
CA VAL A 31 7.65 -4.45 -4.49
C VAL A 31 8.20 -3.60 -5.63
N THR A 32 8.06 -2.28 -5.51
CA THR A 32 8.64 -1.35 -6.48
C THR A 32 9.06 -0.07 -5.80
N LEU A 33 10.15 0.52 -6.32
CA LEU A 33 10.64 1.83 -5.88
C LEU A 33 10.08 2.97 -6.74
N ASP A 34 9.52 2.64 -7.89
CA ASP A 34 9.14 3.62 -8.91
C ASP A 34 7.64 3.77 -9.01
N SER A 35 7.17 5.02 -8.83
CA SER A 35 5.75 5.35 -8.91
C SER A 35 5.27 5.57 -10.36
N SER A 36 6.17 5.77 -11.31
CA SER A 36 5.79 6.21 -12.66
C SER A 36 4.93 5.19 -13.41
N ASP A 37 5.15 3.91 -13.16
CA ASP A 37 4.42 2.83 -13.85
C ASP A 37 3.45 2.08 -12.93
N ILE A 38 3.10 2.67 -11.77
CA ILE A 38 2.34 1.94 -10.76
C ILE A 38 0.98 1.44 -11.27
N ILE A 39 0.30 2.21 -12.10
CA ILE A 39 -0.99 1.79 -12.64
C ILE A 39 -0.80 0.59 -13.57
N GLN A 40 0.20 0.61 -14.44
CA GLN A 40 0.48 -0.51 -15.33
C GLN A 40 0.90 -1.75 -14.54
N ILE A 41 1.74 -1.56 -13.53
CA ILE A 41 2.18 -2.66 -12.66
C ILE A 41 0.96 -3.29 -11.97
N ALA A 42 0.06 -2.48 -11.45
CA ALA A 42 -1.15 -2.97 -10.78
C ALA A 42 -2.04 -3.72 -11.76
N GLN A 43 -2.20 -3.22 -12.98
CA GLN A 43 -2.99 -3.90 -13.99
C GLN A 43 -2.41 -5.27 -14.35
N ASP A 44 -1.10 -5.37 -14.46
CA ASP A 44 -0.44 -6.61 -14.85
C ASP A 44 -0.38 -7.62 -13.70
N PHE A 45 -0.17 -7.14 -12.48
CA PHE A 45 -0.01 -8.00 -11.30
C PHE A 45 -1.35 -8.47 -10.73
N HIS A 46 -2.41 -7.69 -10.89
CA HIS A 46 -3.74 -7.96 -10.31
C HIS A 46 -3.67 -8.11 -8.79
N PRO A 47 -3.22 -7.09 -8.05
CA PRO A 47 -3.11 -7.22 -6.59
C PRO A 47 -4.48 -7.28 -5.92
N ASP A 48 -4.52 -7.94 -4.78
CA ASP A 48 -5.67 -7.95 -3.90
C ASP A 48 -5.62 -6.81 -2.89
N LEU A 49 -4.46 -6.19 -2.74
CA LEU A 49 -4.24 -5.05 -1.85
C LEU A 49 -2.98 -4.31 -2.29
N VAL A 50 -2.98 -2.98 -2.11
CA VAL A 50 -1.83 -2.13 -2.42
C VAL A 50 -1.40 -1.38 -1.17
N ILE A 51 -0.09 -1.35 -0.91
CA ILE A 51 0.49 -0.56 0.17
C ILE A 51 1.34 0.54 -0.48
N LEU A 52 1.05 1.80 -0.15
CA LEU A 52 1.74 2.96 -0.71
C LEU A 52 2.38 3.79 0.38
N ASP A 53 3.62 4.23 0.16
CA ASP A 53 4.20 5.28 0.99
C ASP A 53 3.59 6.63 0.59
N TYR A 54 3.35 7.50 1.57
CA TYR A 54 2.80 8.83 1.29
C TYR A 54 3.82 9.72 0.57
N HIS A 55 5.08 9.69 1.02
CA HIS A 55 6.15 10.52 0.43
C HIS A 55 6.96 9.71 -0.56
N LEU A 56 6.74 9.97 -1.85
CA LEU A 56 7.45 9.32 -2.94
C LEU A 56 8.15 10.36 -3.78
N ALA A 57 9.27 9.98 -4.39
CA ALA A 57 9.98 10.87 -5.29
C ALA A 57 9.08 11.25 -6.47
N GLY A 58 8.78 12.54 -6.61
CA GLY A 58 7.97 13.04 -7.70
C GLY A 58 6.47 12.82 -7.61
N ALA A 59 5.99 12.24 -6.49
CA ALA A 59 4.56 11.97 -6.33
C ALA A 59 4.23 11.81 -4.84
N ASN A 60 2.94 11.79 -4.50
CA ASN A 60 2.55 11.39 -3.16
C ASN A 60 1.55 10.24 -3.22
N GLY A 61 1.55 9.43 -2.15
CA GLY A 61 0.72 8.23 -2.09
C GLY A 61 -0.77 8.52 -2.18
N HIS A 62 -1.22 9.67 -1.68
CA HIS A 62 -2.63 10.04 -1.75
C HIS A 62 -3.08 10.25 -3.20
N GLU A 63 -2.27 10.91 -4.01
CA GLU A 63 -2.59 11.11 -5.43
C GLU A 63 -2.61 9.78 -6.18
N ILE A 64 -1.63 8.92 -5.89
CA ILE A 64 -1.59 7.58 -6.49
C ILE A 64 -2.82 6.78 -6.09
N CYS A 65 -3.20 6.85 -4.81
CA CYS A 65 -4.40 6.18 -4.33
C CYS A 65 -5.64 6.66 -5.07
N ARG A 66 -5.78 7.97 -5.29
CA ARG A 66 -6.91 8.51 -6.06
C ARG A 66 -6.94 7.96 -7.47
N HIS A 67 -5.79 7.87 -8.13
CA HIS A 67 -5.72 7.30 -9.48
C HIS A 67 -6.15 5.84 -9.48
N ILE A 68 -5.74 5.07 -8.49
CA ILE A 68 -6.15 3.67 -8.36
C ILE A 68 -7.66 3.57 -8.11
N LYS A 69 -8.17 4.36 -7.15
CA LYS A 69 -9.57 4.29 -6.75
C LYS A 69 -10.53 4.76 -7.83
N THR A 70 -10.08 5.64 -8.71
CA THR A 70 -10.91 6.13 -9.81
C THR A 70 -10.70 5.34 -11.10
N HIS A 71 -9.76 4.39 -11.12
CA HIS A 71 -9.50 3.56 -12.28
C HIS A 71 -10.60 2.50 -12.43
N PRO A 72 -11.18 2.32 -13.63
CA PRO A 72 -12.29 1.37 -13.81
C PRO A 72 -11.97 -0.08 -13.41
N GLN A 73 -10.72 -0.50 -13.57
CA GLN A 73 -10.32 -1.87 -13.29
C GLN A 73 -9.69 -2.06 -11.91
N LEU A 74 -9.24 -0.98 -11.27
CA LEU A 74 -8.48 -1.05 -10.02
C LEU A 74 -9.22 -0.49 -8.81
N GLY A 75 -10.34 0.20 -9.05
CA GLY A 75 -11.01 0.96 -7.98
C GLY A 75 -11.53 0.12 -6.82
N HIS A 76 -11.71 -1.19 -7.02
CA HIS A 76 -12.17 -2.10 -5.96
C HIS A 76 -11.04 -2.57 -5.03
N ILE A 77 -9.78 -2.31 -5.40
CA ILE A 77 -8.63 -2.83 -4.65
C ILE A 77 -8.41 -1.98 -3.40
N PRO A 78 -8.35 -2.60 -2.20
CA PRO A 78 -8.05 -1.85 -0.98
C PRO A 78 -6.63 -1.29 -1.00
N VAL A 79 -6.46 -0.09 -0.45
CA VAL A 79 -5.19 0.62 -0.42
C VAL A 79 -4.88 1.07 1.01
N ILE A 80 -3.67 0.76 1.48
CA ILE A 80 -3.13 1.25 2.75
C ILE A 80 -2.06 2.29 2.43
N ILE A 81 -2.12 3.46 3.07
CA ILE A 81 -1.08 4.48 2.96
C ILE A 81 -0.25 4.49 4.23
N CYS A 82 1.09 4.44 4.06
CA CYS A 82 2.05 4.54 5.15
C CYS A 82 2.64 5.93 5.18
N SER A 83 2.71 6.58 6.34
CA SER A 83 3.26 7.93 6.42
C SER A 83 3.95 8.19 7.76
N ALA A 84 5.12 8.83 7.70
CA ALA A 84 5.82 9.30 8.90
C ALA A 84 5.22 10.60 9.45
N TYR A 85 4.31 11.22 8.71
CA TYR A 85 3.80 12.57 9.00
C TYR A 85 2.34 12.60 9.38
N ILE A 86 1.75 11.45 9.71
CA ILE A 86 0.37 11.40 10.19
C ILE A 86 0.35 11.96 11.61
N GLN A 87 -0.37 13.06 11.81
CA GLN A 87 -0.56 13.63 13.12
C GLN A 87 -1.72 12.93 13.81
N LYS A 88 -1.65 12.86 15.15
CA LYS A 88 -2.66 12.17 15.94
C LYS A 88 -4.06 12.72 15.70
N ASP A 89 -4.17 14.03 15.46
CA ASP A 89 -5.44 14.70 15.25
C ASP A 89 -5.74 14.97 13.78
N ALA A 90 -4.98 14.39 12.87
CA ALA A 90 -5.16 14.65 11.45
C ALA A 90 -6.55 14.19 10.98
N ASP A 91 -7.20 15.04 10.20
CA ASP A 91 -8.44 14.66 9.55
C ASP A 91 -8.11 13.87 8.29
N LEU A 92 -8.32 12.57 8.34
CA LEU A 92 -8.02 11.66 7.23
C LEU A 92 -9.25 11.41 6.35
N SER A 93 -10.36 12.08 6.63
CA SER A 93 -11.60 11.87 5.89
C SER A 93 -11.49 12.26 4.41
N ALA A 94 -10.57 13.18 4.08
CA ALA A 94 -10.31 13.57 2.69
C ALA A 94 -9.45 12.56 1.93
N TRP A 95 -8.85 11.60 2.63
CA TRP A 95 -8.01 10.59 2.01
C TRP A 95 -8.90 9.45 1.50
N VAL A 96 -8.77 9.12 0.24
CA VAL A 96 -9.62 8.09 -0.39
C VAL A 96 -9.10 6.67 -0.18
N CYS A 97 -8.10 6.49 0.68
CA CYS A 97 -7.56 5.18 0.98
C CYS A 97 -8.47 4.40 1.95
N ASP A 98 -8.25 3.10 2.03
CA ASP A 98 -9.03 2.22 2.90
C ASP A 98 -8.49 2.18 4.32
N ASP A 99 -7.19 2.40 4.51
CA ASP A 99 -6.59 2.49 5.83
C ASP A 99 -5.28 3.28 5.75
N VAL A 100 -4.79 3.69 6.90
CA VAL A 100 -3.55 4.46 7.04
C VAL A 100 -2.75 3.87 8.18
N ILE A 101 -1.42 3.82 8.02
CA ILE A 101 -0.54 3.35 9.08
C ILE A 101 0.59 4.36 9.27
N ALA A 102 0.86 4.72 10.52
CA ALA A 102 1.90 5.69 10.86
C ALA A 102 3.26 5.00 10.96
N LYS A 103 4.30 5.61 10.41
CA LYS A 103 5.67 5.16 10.57
C LYS A 103 6.27 5.80 11.82
N PRO A 104 7.10 5.09 12.59
CA PRO A 104 7.41 3.67 12.45
C PRO A 104 6.25 2.79 12.90
N PHE A 105 6.05 1.67 12.24
CA PHE A 105 4.98 0.74 12.59
C PHE A 105 5.56 -0.63 12.97
N GLY A 106 4.81 -1.39 13.77
CA GLY A 106 5.14 -2.78 14.04
C GLY A 106 4.66 -3.67 12.91
N LEU A 107 5.39 -4.77 12.66
CA LEU A 107 4.99 -5.68 11.59
C LEU A 107 3.65 -6.35 11.87
N GLU A 108 3.33 -6.57 13.16
CA GLU A 108 2.02 -7.13 13.54
C GLU A 108 0.88 -6.16 13.23
N GLU A 109 1.11 -4.87 13.42
CA GLU A 109 0.12 -3.86 13.07
C GLU A 109 -0.13 -3.85 11.57
N LEU A 110 0.95 -3.90 10.77
CA LEU A 110 0.83 -3.92 9.32
C LEU A 110 0.10 -5.16 8.83
N THR A 111 0.52 -6.35 9.28
CA THR A 111 -0.11 -7.59 8.84
C THR A 111 -1.55 -7.71 9.31
N GLY A 112 -1.86 -7.15 10.48
CA GLY A 112 -3.24 -7.10 10.98
C GLY A 112 -4.15 -6.27 10.07
N LYS A 113 -3.69 -5.08 9.65
CA LYS A 113 -4.44 -4.23 8.74
C LYS A 113 -4.61 -4.89 7.37
N VAL A 114 -3.56 -5.53 6.87
CA VAL A 114 -3.62 -6.26 5.61
C VAL A 114 -4.68 -7.37 5.67
N ASN A 115 -4.64 -8.19 6.71
CA ASN A 115 -5.59 -9.28 6.87
C ASN A 115 -7.02 -8.77 6.99
N ASN A 116 -7.24 -7.69 7.72
CA ASN A 116 -8.58 -7.11 7.87
C ASN A 116 -9.16 -6.68 6.52
N LEU A 117 -8.36 -6.08 5.68
CA LEU A 117 -8.85 -5.59 4.39
C LEU A 117 -9.02 -6.70 3.36
N ILE A 118 -8.17 -7.72 3.39
CA ILE A 118 -8.26 -8.85 2.44
C ILE A 118 -9.41 -9.79 2.81
N GLU A 119 -9.60 -10.05 4.10
CA GLU A 119 -10.62 -10.99 4.58
C GLU A 119 -11.97 -10.32 4.86
N GLY A 120 -11.94 -9.05 5.09
CA GLY A 120 -13.14 -8.25 5.32
C GLY A 120 -13.83 -7.89 4.03
#